data_5cd7226771c120e09b92c622f3faf3e5
#
_entry.id   5cd7226771c120e09b92c622f3faf3e5
#
_cell.length_a   1.000
_cell.length_b   1.000
_cell.length_c   1.000
_cell.angle_alpha   90.00
_cell.angle_beta   90.00
_cell.angle_gamma   90.00
#
_symmetry.space_group_name_H-M   'P 1'
#
loop_
_entity.id
_entity.type
_entity.pdbx_description
1 polymer ?
#
loop_
_entity_poly.entity_id
_entity_poly.type
_entity_poly.pdbx_seq_one_letter_code
_entity_poly.pdbx_strand_id
1 'polypeptide(L)'
;MDALTGARPGERWVVRHRLADGSATDLIGWIAGMEQDFVSIAMSDGRVVQLPMADIIIARRAPAAAGGPSPLRTTAEELERYALPGWLQMSEPLGEWTLRAAHGLTARANSCLAVGDPGMPIAAAAAQIVSFSGSHGIAPRAQVIAGSQIEADLRALGWVDASEQTDVLVCRLSDMVGEELPDAAVQVVETLTASWQAAYQRSRPNDVDPAVVRRILDGQPPRAFGGVADRGEQFVAIGRGHLSGPWLGLASVWTDRDHRGQGLATKIMIALGHWAARRGGRYVYVQVSSGNEQARRHYVGLRFTLHHRVRYLRAPR
;
A
#
# COMPACT_ATOMS: atom_id res chain seq x y z
N MET A 1 -5.58 -24.56 -31.51
CA MET A 1 -6.18 -23.30 -30.99
C MET A 1 -5.45 -22.98 -29.69
N ASP A 2 -4.85 -21.83 -29.62
CA ASP A 2 -4.07 -21.45 -28.44
C ASP A 2 -5.02 -21.32 -27.23
N ALA A 3 -4.81 -22.11 -26.19
CA ALA A 3 -5.68 -22.20 -25.04
C ALA A 3 -5.83 -20.87 -24.29
N LEU A 4 -4.87 -19.92 -24.50
CA LEU A 4 -4.85 -18.58 -23.91
C LEU A 4 -5.16 -17.50 -24.95
N THR A 5 -5.83 -17.83 -26.07
CA THR A 5 -6.19 -16.82 -27.09
C THR A 5 -6.97 -15.67 -26.45
N GLY A 6 -6.45 -14.44 -26.56
CA GLY A 6 -7.06 -13.23 -26.02
C GLY A 6 -6.74 -12.96 -24.55
N ALA A 7 -5.96 -13.82 -23.87
CA ALA A 7 -5.50 -13.56 -22.53
C ALA A 7 -4.55 -12.33 -22.48
N ARG A 8 -4.68 -11.53 -21.41
CA ARG A 8 -3.88 -10.31 -21.22
C ARG A 8 -3.21 -10.30 -19.85
N PRO A 9 -2.02 -9.71 -19.74
CA PRO A 9 -1.41 -9.48 -18.43
C PRO A 9 -2.38 -8.75 -17.48
N GLY A 10 -2.46 -9.24 -16.23
CA GLY A 10 -3.37 -8.73 -15.21
C GLY A 10 -4.71 -9.45 -15.12
N GLU A 11 -5.10 -10.23 -16.11
CA GLU A 11 -6.32 -11.05 -16.02
C GLU A 11 -6.12 -12.30 -15.17
N ARG A 12 -7.17 -12.71 -14.47
CA ARG A 12 -7.17 -13.95 -13.67
C ARG A 12 -7.69 -15.11 -14.53
N TRP A 13 -6.92 -16.19 -14.54
CA TRP A 13 -7.23 -17.39 -15.33
C TRP A 13 -7.14 -18.66 -14.50
N VAL A 14 -7.92 -19.67 -14.87
CA VAL A 14 -7.73 -21.07 -14.50
C VAL A 14 -7.05 -21.74 -15.68
N VAL A 15 -5.88 -22.32 -15.44
CA VAL A 15 -5.07 -23.00 -16.46
C VAL A 15 -4.87 -24.44 -16.02
N ARG A 16 -5.44 -25.38 -16.78
CA ARG A 16 -5.16 -26.80 -16.62
C ARG A 16 -3.94 -27.17 -17.45
N HIS A 17 -2.93 -27.68 -16.79
CA HIS A 17 -1.67 -28.03 -17.44
C HIS A 17 -1.20 -29.43 -17.07
N ARG A 18 -0.35 -30.01 -17.90
CA ARG A 18 0.25 -31.31 -17.72
C ARG A 18 1.45 -31.22 -16.78
N LEU A 19 1.60 -32.20 -15.91
CA LEU A 19 2.77 -32.36 -15.05
C LEU A 19 3.78 -33.33 -15.70
N ALA A 20 5.00 -33.36 -15.18
CA ALA A 20 6.08 -34.22 -15.67
C ALA A 20 5.77 -35.74 -15.63
N ASP A 21 4.87 -36.13 -14.72
CA ASP A 21 4.40 -37.54 -14.60
C ASP A 21 3.25 -37.88 -15.54
N GLY A 22 2.84 -36.93 -16.43
CA GLY A 22 1.75 -37.09 -17.37
C GLY A 22 0.36 -36.78 -16.79
N SER A 23 0.22 -36.58 -15.49
CA SER A 23 -1.03 -36.14 -14.88
C SER A 23 -1.32 -34.67 -15.20
N ALA A 24 -2.53 -34.19 -14.86
CA ALA A 24 -2.91 -32.80 -15.07
C ALA A 24 -3.40 -32.16 -13.77
N THR A 25 -3.07 -30.88 -13.59
CA THR A 25 -3.52 -30.09 -12.45
C THR A 25 -4.03 -28.73 -12.92
N ASP A 26 -4.84 -28.08 -12.07
CA ASP A 26 -5.35 -26.73 -12.32
C ASP A 26 -4.52 -25.70 -11.54
N LEU A 27 -4.11 -24.66 -12.22
CA LEU A 27 -3.42 -23.51 -11.66
C LEU A 27 -4.31 -22.29 -11.81
N ILE A 28 -4.56 -21.58 -10.72
CA ILE A 28 -5.42 -20.41 -10.70
C ILE A 28 -4.59 -19.20 -10.27
N GLY A 29 -4.44 -18.22 -11.15
CA GLY A 29 -3.64 -17.04 -10.89
C GLY A 29 -3.89 -15.93 -11.91
N TRP A 30 -3.08 -14.91 -11.83
CA TRP A 30 -3.09 -13.77 -12.76
C TRP A 30 -1.99 -13.93 -13.80
N ILE A 31 -2.30 -13.65 -15.05
CA ILE A 31 -1.28 -13.59 -16.09
C ILE A 31 -0.30 -12.47 -15.75
N ALA A 32 0.92 -12.81 -15.39
CA ALA A 32 2.00 -11.87 -15.08
C ALA A 32 2.77 -11.45 -16.34
N GLY A 33 2.87 -12.35 -17.32
CA GLY A 33 3.51 -12.13 -18.62
C GLY A 33 3.19 -13.25 -19.58
N MET A 34 3.31 -12.99 -20.86
CA MET A 34 3.17 -13.97 -21.93
C MET A 34 4.33 -13.79 -22.91
N GLU A 35 5.02 -14.87 -23.19
CA GLU A 35 6.07 -15.00 -24.19
C GLU A 35 5.63 -16.04 -25.21
N GLN A 36 6.40 -16.22 -26.30
CA GLN A 36 6.01 -17.13 -27.36
C GLN A 36 5.82 -18.57 -26.86
N ASP A 37 6.68 -19.05 -25.96
CA ASP A 37 6.73 -20.43 -25.50
C ASP A 37 6.26 -20.61 -24.04
N PHE A 38 6.06 -19.53 -23.28
CA PHE A 38 5.76 -19.57 -21.86
C PHE A 38 4.70 -18.54 -21.45
N VAL A 39 3.90 -18.90 -20.46
CA VAL A 39 3.08 -17.97 -19.71
C VAL A 39 3.54 -17.94 -18.24
N SER A 40 3.67 -16.74 -17.69
CA SER A 40 3.97 -16.52 -16.28
C SER A 40 2.67 -16.23 -15.54
N ILE A 41 2.37 -17.04 -14.51
CA ILE A 41 1.15 -16.92 -13.71
C ILE A 41 1.52 -16.58 -12.27
N ALA A 42 1.08 -15.42 -11.80
CA ALA A 42 1.22 -15.01 -10.40
C ALA A 42 0.12 -15.68 -9.55
N MET A 43 0.55 -16.44 -8.57
CA MET A 43 -0.32 -17.14 -7.63
C MET A 43 -0.74 -16.24 -6.48
N SER A 44 -1.84 -16.62 -5.83
CA SER A 44 -2.36 -15.88 -4.67
C SER A 44 -1.45 -15.89 -3.42
N ASP A 45 -0.44 -16.74 -3.39
CA ASP A 45 0.58 -16.82 -2.34
C ASP A 45 1.85 -16.01 -2.67
N GLY A 46 1.85 -15.28 -3.80
CA GLY A 46 2.97 -14.44 -4.26
C GLY A 46 3.98 -15.15 -5.15
N ARG A 47 3.89 -16.48 -5.32
CA ARG A 47 4.75 -17.20 -6.26
C ARG A 47 4.35 -16.88 -7.69
N VAL A 48 5.35 -16.83 -8.58
CA VAL A 48 5.14 -16.78 -10.02
C VAL A 48 5.57 -18.13 -10.61
N VAL A 49 4.64 -18.78 -11.30
CA VAL A 49 4.88 -20.05 -11.97
C VAL A 49 4.97 -19.80 -13.47
N GLN A 50 6.05 -20.26 -14.09
CA GLN A 50 6.18 -20.29 -15.55
C GLN A 50 5.70 -21.63 -16.08
N LEU A 51 4.74 -21.59 -17.01
CA LEU A 51 4.21 -22.77 -17.68
C LEU A 51 4.58 -22.74 -19.16
N PRO A 52 5.16 -23.82 -19.72
CA PRO A 52 5.28 -23.97 -21.16
C PRO A 52 3.89 -23.93 -21.81
N MET A 53 3.73 -23.18 -22.90
CA MET A 53 2.47 -23.12 -23.64
C MET A 53 2.04 -24.51 -24.16
N ALA A 54 3.00 -25.36 -24.48
CA ALA A 54 2.79 -26.73 -24.96
C ALA A 54 2.17 -27.65 -23.89
N ASP A 55 2.33 -27.35 -22.60
CA ASP A 55 1.78 -28.14 -21.50
C ASP A 55 0.36 -27.71 -21.10
N ILE A 56 -0.13 -26.62 -21.66
CA ILE A 56 -1.47 -26.11 -21.37
C ILE A 56 -2.52 -26.94 -22.13
N ILE A 57 -3.38 -27.60 -21.37
CA ILE A 57 -4.45 -28.44 -21.90
C ILE A 57 -5.69 -27.58 -22.23
N ILE A 58 -6.09 -26.74 -21.29
CA ILE A 58 -7.22 -25.81 -21.42
C ILE A 58 -7.02 -24.63 -20.47
N ALA A 59 -7.46 -23.48 -20.88
CA ALA A 59 -7.49 -22.30 -20.02
C ALA A 59 -8.81 -21.55 -20.17
N ARG A 60 -9.27 -20.94 -19.10
CA ARG A 60 -10.45 -20.09 -19.11
C ARG A 60 -10.26 -18.88 -18.20
N ARG A 61 -10.82 -17.75 -18.58
CA ARG A 61 -10.83 -16.58 -17.72
C ARG A 61 -11.59 -16.92 -16.44
N ALA A 62 -10.98 -16.69 -15.30
CA ALA A 62 -11.62 -16.83 -14.00
C ALA A 62 -12.26 -15.49 -13.62
N PRO A 63 -13.44 -15.49 -12.98
CA PRO A 63 -13.93 -14.29 -12.32
C PRO A 63 -12.87 -13.73 -11.37
N ALA A 64 -12.88 -12.42 -11.16
CA ALA A 64 -12.11 -11.83 -10.07
C ALA A 64 -12.38 -12.67 -8.80
N ALA A 65 -11.34 -12.92 -7.98
CA ALA A 65 -11.47 -13.86 -6.85
C ALA A 65 -12.58 -13.40 -5.89
N ALA A 66 -13.81 -13.75 -6.21
CA ALA A 66 -14.92 -13.61 -5.29
C ALA A 66 -14.73 -14.62 -4.17
N GLY A 67 -14.56 -14.17 -2.93
CA GLY A 67 -14.71 -15.03 -1.78
C GLY A 67 -13.47 -15.39 -0.94
N GLY A 68 -12.38 -14.66 -1.00
CA GLY A 68 -11.36 -14.74 0.05
C GLY A 68 -11.89 -14.19 1.40
N PRO A 69 -11.17 -14.40 2.52
CA PRO A 69 -11.54 -13.80 3.81
C PRO A 69 -11.81 -12.31 3.67
N SER A 70 -12.77 -11.79 4.44
CA SER A 70 -13.00 -10.33 4.47
C SER A 70 -11.73 -9.61 4.93
N PRO A 71 -11.36 -8.46 4.34
CA PRO A 71 -10.26 -7.63 4.84
C PRO A 71 -10.48 -7.20 6.30
N LEU A 72 -11.73 -7.15 6.76
CA LEU A 72 -12.09 -6.81 8.15
C LEU A 72 -11.77 -7.92 9.17
N ARG A 73 -11.30 -9.10 8.73
CA ARG A 73 -10.84 -10.17 9.63
C ARG A 73 -9.41 -9.97 10.13
N THR A 74 -8.61 -9.16 9.45
CA THR A 74 -7.30 -8.72 9.95
C THR A 74 -7.53 -7.79 11.13
N THR A 75 -6.81 -7.94 12.21
CA THR A 75 -6.92 -7.01 13.34
C THR A 75 -6.33 -5.64 13.00
N ALA A 76 -6.69 -4.60 13.74
CA ALA A 76 -6.12 -3.27 13.54
C ALA A 76 -4.59 -3.27 13.72
N GLU A 77 -4.10 -4.00 14.73
CA GLU A 77 -2.67 -4.14 15.01
C GLU A 77 -1.92 -4.85 13.88
N GLU A 78 -2.47 -5.96 13.38
CA GLU A 78 -1.88 -6.69 12.25
C GLU A 78 -1.80 -5.80 11.00
N LEU A 79 -2.87 -5.03 10.71
CA LEU A 79 -2.87 -4.16 9.54
C LEU A 79 -1.84 -3.02 9.68
N GLU A 80 -1.69 -2.43 10.86
CA GLU A 80 -0.67 -1.42 11.11
C GLU A 80 0.76 -2.00 11.01
N ARG A 81 0.97 -3.26 11.41
CA ARG A 81 2.25 -3.97 11.18
C ARG A 81 2.50 -4.22 9.68
N TYR A 82 1.47 -4.57 8.89
CA TYR A 82 1.60 -4.63 7.42
C TYR A 82 1.89 -3.26 6.79
N ALA A 83 1.38 -2.19 7.37
CA ALA A 83 1.61 -0.83 6.86
C ALA A 83 3.01 -0.30 7.17
N LEU A 84 3.67 -0.82 8.19
CA LEU A 84 4.94 -0.34 8.72
C LEU A 84 6.09 -0.31 7.69
N PRO A 85 6.39 -1.39 6.93
CA PRO A 85 7.56 -1.41 6.04
C PRO A 85 7.54 -0.33 4.96
N GLY A 86 6.39 0.13 4.54
CA GLY A 86 6.25 1.18 3.53
C GLY A 86 6.77 2.55 3.94
N TRP A 87 7.09 2.75 5.24
CA TRP A 87 7.46 4.04 5.82
C TRP A 87 8.71 3.99 6.69
N LEU A 88 9.45 2.89 6.65
CA LEU A 88 10.68 2.74 7.43
C LEU A 88 11.87 3.40 6.73
N GLN A 89 12.60 4.25 7.44
CA GLN A 89 13.92 4.72 7.07
C GLN A 89 14.93 4.42 8.18
N MET A 90 14.73 5.00 9.36
CA MET A 90 15.44 4.67 10.59
C MET A 90 14.44 4.11 11.57
N SER A 91 14.72 2.97 12.17
CA SER A 91 13.81 2.34 13.12
C SER A 91 14.53 1.51 14.15
N GLU A 92 13.99 1.50 15.36
CA GLU A 92 14.44 0.70 16.48
C GLU A 92 13.22 -0.01 17.11
N PRO A 93 13.36 -1.28 17.51
CA PRO A 93 12.32 -1.98 18.24
C PRO A 93 12.24 -1.49 19.69
N LEU A 94 11.04 -1.46 20.25
CA LEU A 94 10.76 -1.23 21.65
C LEU A 94 9.72 -2.24 22.12
N GLY A 95 10.15 -3.45 22.47
CA GLY A 95 9.28 -4.61 22.56
C GLY A 95 8.59 -4.86 21.23
N GLU A 96 7.25 -4.91 21.21
CA GLU A 96 6.47 -5.01 19.96
C GLU A 96 6.25 -3.64 19.27
N TRP A 97 6.57 -2.54 19.93
CA TRP A 97 6.50 -1.22 19.34
C TRP A 97 7.67 -0.95 18.40
N THR A 98 7.50 0.00 17.49
CA THR A 98 8.56 0.40 16.56
C THR A 98 8.76 1.91 16.58
N LEU A 99 9.91 2.35 17.06
CA LEU A 99 10.37 3.74 16.96
C LEU A 99 10.79 4.03 15.51
N ARG A 100 10.40 5.19 14.96
CA ARG A 100 10.65 5.56 13.57
C ARG A 100 11.07 7.01 13.44
N ALA A 101 12.08 7.27 12.58
CA ALA A 101 12.51 8.60 12.21
C ALA A 101 12.79 8.69 10.71
N ALA A 102 12.40 9.79 10.11
CA ALA A 102 12.53 10.08 8.68
C ALA A 102 12.55 11.61 8.44
N HIS A 103 13.44 12.31 9.15
CA HIS A 103 13.70 13.75 9.02
C HIS A 103 12.43 14.64 9.02
N GLY A 104 11.35 14.23 9.70
CA GLY A 104 10.13 15.01 9.83
C GLY A 104 9.18 14.99 8.62
N LEU A 105 9.49 14.29 7.52
CA LEU A 105 8.71 14.38 6.27
C LEU A 105 7.22 14.06 6.42
N THR A 106 6.86 13.03 7.20
CA THR A 106 5.46 12.66 7.49
C THR A 106 5.31 12.24 8.95
N ALA A 107 4.13 12.44 9.53
CA ALA A 107 3.87 11.97 10.90
C ALA A 107 4.04 10.44 11.00
N ARG A 108 3.61 9.70 9.99
CA ARG A 108 3.68 8.24 9.94
C ARG A 108 5.11 7.71 10.00
N ALA A 109 6.02 8.29 9.24
CA ALA A 109 7.42 7.91 9.24
C ALA A 109 8.23 8.48 10.42
N ASN A 110 7.64 9.40 11.19
CA ASN A 110 8.27 10.11 12.31
C ASN A 110 7.43 9.98 13.59
N SER A 111 7.11 8.76 13.97
CA SER A 111 6.38 8.43 15.19
C SER A 111 6.70 7.00 15.62
N CYS A 112 6.57 6.70 16.90
CA CYS A 112 6.50 5.32 17.35
C CYS A 112 5.19 4.69 16.88
N LEU A 113 5.22 3.52 16.24
CA LEU A 113 4.05 2.67 16.10
C LEU A 113 3.85 1.93 17.42
N ALA A 114 2.90 2.39 18.22
CA ALA A 114 2.62 1.85 19.55
C ALA A 114 1.45 0.85 19.45
N VAL A 115 1.78 -0.40 19.07
CA VAL A 115 0.83 -1.52 18.99
C VAL A 115 1.45 -2.77 19.61
N GLY A 116 0.67 -3.51 20.40
CA GLY A 116 1.17 -4.65 21.18
C GLY A 116 1.87 -4.21 22.48
N ASP A 117 2.72 -5.09 23.03
CA ASP A 117 3.41 -4.89 24.31
C ASP A 117 4.79 -4.23 24.10
N PRO A 118 5.07 -3.05 24.71
CA PRO A 118 6.40 -2.44 24.67
C PRO A 118 7.46 -3.19 25.47
N GLY A 119 7.09 -4.24 26.24
CA GLY A 119 7.98 -5.01 27.10
C GLY A 119 8.41 -4.26 28.38
N MET A 120 7.76 -3.13 28.68
CA MET A 120 8.04 -2.30 29.85
C MET A 120 6.82 -1.46 30.25
N PRO A 121 6.81 -0.83 31.44
CA PRO A 121 5.73 0.09 31.82
C PRO A 121 5.55 1.23 30.80
N ILE A 122 4.32 1.60 30.50
CA ILE A 122 4.00 2.63 29.48
C ILE A 122 4.73 3.96 29.73
N ALA A 123 4.91 4.36 30.99
CA ALA A 123 5.66 5.58 31.29
C ALA A 123 7.13 5.51 30.86
N ALA A 124 7.76 4.34 31.00
CA ALA A 124 9.14 4.12 30.54
C ALA A 124 9.20 4.08 29.00
N ALA A 125 8.25 3.40 28.36
CA ALA A 125 8.14 3.37 26.90
C ALA A 125 7.92 4.78 26.32
N ALA A 126 7.07 5.59 26.93
CA ALA A 126 6.84 6.99 26.58
C ALA A 126 8.14 7.84 26.69
N ALA A 127 8.94 7.62 27.74
CA ALA A 127 10.24 8.28 27.88
C ALA A 127 11.23 7.85 26.78
N GLN A 128 11.22 6.58 26.37
CA GLN A 128 12.04 6.09 25.24
C GLN A 128 11.64 6.75 23.92
N ILE A 129 10.33 6.93 23.64
CA ILE A 129 9.86 7.67 22.46
C ILE A 129 10.44 9.10 22.47
N VAL A 130 10.40 9.80 23.62
CA VAL A 130 10.92 11.17 23.73
C VAL A 130 12.42 11.19 23.49
N SER A 131 13.18 10.28 24.11
CA SER A 131 14.64 10.16 23.97
C SER A 131 15.05 9.90 22.52
N PHE A 132 14.44 8.87 21.89
CA PHE A 132 14.69 8.54 20.48
C PHE A 132 14.35 9.71 19.55
N SER A 133 13.21 10.36 19.76
CA SER A 133 12.82 11.50 18.93
C SER A 133 13.81 12.66 19.06
N GLY A 134 14.28 12.94 20.27
CA GLY A 134 15.27 13.97 20.52
C GLY A 134 16.61 13.69 19.83
N SER A 135 17.11 12.45 19.89
CA SER A 135 18.37 12.07 19.23
C SER A 135 18.30 12.15 17.69
N HIS A 136 17.08 12.10 17.11
CA HIS A 136 16.86 12.21 15.67
C HIS A 136 16.33 13.59 15.23
N GLY A 137 16.23 14.56 16.14
CA GLY A 137 15.77 15.91 15.83
C GLY A 137 14.32 16.00 15.34
N ILE A 138 13.46 15.06 15.77
CA ILE A 138 12.04 15.02 15.40
C ILE A 138 11.14 15.24 16.62
N ALA A 139 9.91 15.67 16.39
CA ALA A 139 8.93 15.81 17.45
C ALA A 139 8.51 14.42 18.00
N PRO A 140 8.49 14.23 19.35
CA PRO A 140 8.08 12.97 19.94
C PRO A 140 6.58 12.71 19.69
N ARG A 141 6.30 11.63 18.96
CA ARG A 141 4.94 11.20 18.57
C ARG A 141 4.76 9.70 18.72
N ALA A 142 3.55 9.31 19.11
CA ALA A 142 3.08 7.92 19.07
C ALA A 142 1.90 7.81 18.13
N GLN A 143 1.94 6.83 17.23
CA GLN A 143 0.79 6.38 16.44
C GLN A 143 0.12 5.26 17.21
N VAL A 144 -1.15 5.45 17.58
CA VAL A 144 -1.95 4.50 18.36
C VAL A 144 -3.25 4.16 17.64
N ILE A 145 -3.80 2.99 17.91
CA ILE A 145 -5.15 2.64 17.50
C ILE A 145 -6.13 3.42 18.36
N ALA A 146 -7.06 4.14 17.74
CA ALA A 146 -8.03 4.95 18.44
C ALA A 146 -8.95 4.08 19.32
N GLY A 147 -9.11 4.47 20.57
CA GLY A 147 -9.89 3.75 21.58
C GLY A 147 -9.13 2.57 22.24
N SER A 148 -7.84 2.38 21.93
CA SER A 148 -7.02 1.35 22.58
C SER A 148 -6.64 1.75 24.02
N GLN A 149 -6.26 0.74 24.82
CA GLN A 149 -5.72 0.97 26.16
C GLN A 149 -4.43 1.79 26.11
N ILE A 150 -3.58 1.56 25.11
CA ILE A 150 -2.33 2.31 24.90
C ILE A 150 -2.63 3.81 24.69
N GLU A 151 -3.68 4.15 23.92
CA GLU A 151 -4.11 5.55 23.80
C GLU A 151 -4.49 6.14 25.16
N ALA A 152 -5.31 5.42 25.94
CA ALA A 152 -5.74 5.88 27.27
C ALA A 152 -4.56 6.08 28.22
N ASP A 153 -3.61 5.14 28.25
CA ASP A 153 -2.45 5.19 29.12
C ASP A 153 -1.50 6.35 28.74
N LEU A 154 -1.25 6.58 27.45
CA LEU A 154 -0.46 7.72 27.01
C LEU A 154 -1.15 9.06 27.33
N ARG A 155 -2.48 9.12 27.19
CA ARG A 155 -3.24 10.32 27.59
C ARG A 155 -3.18 10.58 29.08
N ALA A 156 -3.19 9.53 29.91
CA ALA A 156 -3.01 9.65 31.37
C ALA A 156 -1.62 10.23 31.72
N LEU A 157 -0.61 10.04 30.84
CA LEU A 157 0.71 10.67 30.95
C LEU A 157 0.77 12.09 30.34
N GLY A 158 -0.37 12.67 29.97
CA GLY A 158 -0.46 14.03 29.44
C GLY A 158 -0.22 14.15 27.93
N TRP A 159 -0.15 13.01 27.19
CA TRP A 159 -0.05 13.07 25.74
C TRP A 159 -1.36 13.56 25.12
N VAL A 160 -1.27 14.40 24.08
CA VAL A 160 -2.41 15.03 23.42
C VAL A 160 -2.37 14.83 21.92
N ASP A 161 -3.49 15.03 21.24
CA ASP A 161 -3.55 14.90 19.79
C ASP A 161 -2.53 15.82 19.10
N ALA A 162 -1.74 15.26 18.19
CA ALA A 162 -0.79 15.99 17.36
C ALA A 162 -1.40 16.46 16.03
N SER A 163 -2.45 15.80 15.57
CA SER A 163 -3.17 16.07 14.33
C SER A 163 -4.59 15.51 14.40
N GLU A 164 -5.36 15.76 13.36
CA GLU A 164 -6.64 15.08 13.16
C GLU A 164 -6.49 13.56 13.13
N GLN A 165 -7.54 12.88 13.53
CA GLN A 165 -7.66 11.42 13.43
C GLN A 165 -7.54 10.97 11.98
N THR A 166 -6.99 9.79 11.78
CA THR A 166 -6.84 9.17 10.47
C THR A 166 -7.72 7.93 10.37
N ASP A 167 -8.58 7.90 9.35
CA ASP A 167 -9.35 6.71 8.99
C ASP A 167 -8.47 5.75 8.18
N VAL A 168 -8.45 4.48 8.56
CA VAL A 168 -7.85 3.39 7.80
C VAL A 168 -8.98 2.67 7.09
N LEU A 169 -9.03 2.84 5.77
CA LEU A 169 -10.06 2.25 4.93
C LEU A 169 -9.49 1.06 4.17
N VAL A 170 -10.26 0.00 4.02
CA VAL A 170 -9.84 -1.24 3.37
C VAL A 170 -10.84 -1.70 2.32
N CYS A 171 -10.33 -2.43 1.34
CA CYS A 171 -11.12 -3.07 0.31
C CYS A 171 -10.46 -4.39 -0.10
N ARG A 172 -11.22 -5.34 -0.67
CA ARG A 172 -10.59 -6.40 -1.46
C ARG A 172 -9.99 -5.79 -2.72
N LEU A 173 -8.80 -6.22 -3.08
CA LEU A 173 -8.14 -5.75 -4.28
C LEU A 173 -8.99 -6.02 -5.53
N SER A 174 -9.63 -7.20 -5.59
CA SER A 174 -10.57 -7.56 -6.66
C SER A 174 -11.77 -6.62 -6.78
N ASP A 175 -12.28 -6.11 -5.65
CA ASP A 175 -13.44 -5.22 -5.64
C ASP A 175 -13.07 -3.80 -6.10
N MET A 176 -11.84 -3.36 -5.81
CA MET A 176 -11.30 -2.08 -6.27
C MET A 176 -10.97 -2.10 -7.78
N VAL A 177 -10.31 -3.17 -8.23
CA VAL A 177 -9.87 -3.30 -9.63
C VAL A 177 -11.03 -3.69 -10.54
N GLY A 178 -11.98 -4.51 -10.05
CA GLY A 178 -13.09 -5.01 -10.83
C GLY A 178 -12.61 -5.83 -12.04
N GLU A 179 -13.28 -5.64 -13.16
CA GLU A 179 -12.90 -6.22 -14.46
C GLU A 179 -12.12 -5.24 -15.35
N GLU A 180 -11.86 -4.05 -14.86
CA GLU A 180 -11.15 -3.02 -15.61
C GLU A 180 -9.68 -3.40 -15.82
N LEU A 181 -9.22 -3.21 -17.05
CA LEU A 181 -7.80 -3.32 -17.37
C LEU A 181 -7.08 -2.02 -17.03
N PRO A 182 -5.76 -2.08 -16.76
CA PRO A 182 -4.99 -0.86 -16.57
C PRO A 182 -5.09 0.05 -17.78
N ASP A 183 -5.36 1.34 -17.55
CA ASP A 183 -5.34 2.34 -18.61
C ASP A 183 -3.92 2.47 -19.15
N ALA A 184 -3.77 2.41 -20.48
CA ALA A 184 -2.48 2.49 -21.15
C ALA A 184 -1.73 3.83 -20.92
N ALA A 185 -2.46 4.89 -20.55
CA ALA A 185 -1.85 6.18 -20.21
C ALA A 185 -1.19 6.18 -18.81
N VAL A 186 -1.45 5.17 -17.98
CA VAL A 186 -0.85 5.06 -16.65
C VAL A 186 0.49 4.33 -16.72
N GLN A 187 1.56 5.04 -16.45
CA GLN A 187 2.88 4.45 -16.27
C GLN A 187 2.99 3.88 -14.85
N VAL A 188 3.43 2.64 -14.70
CA VAL A 188 3.75 2.02 -13.40
C VAL A 188 5.18 1.53 -13.43
N VAL A 189 6.02 2.08 -12.56
CA VAL A 189 7.45 1.72 -12.43
C VAL A 189 7.79 1.39 -10.97
N GLU A 190 8.79 0.54 -10.76
CA GLU A 190 9.23 0.13 -9.41
C GLU A 190 10.38 0.99 -8.86
N THR A 191 10.91 1.86 -9.69
CA THR A 191 11.97 2.80 -9.31
C THR A 191 11.43 4.22 -9.31
N LEU A 192 11.70 4.98 -8.27
CA LEU A 192 11.29 6.37 -8.18
C LEU A 192 12.02 7.22 -9.23
N THR A 193 11.27 7.79 -10.17
CA THR A 193 11.82 8.70 -11.19
C THR A 193 11.88 10.15 -10.70
N ALA A 194 12.75 10.96 -11.30
CA ALA A 194 12.85 12.38 -10.98
C ALA A 194 11.55 13.14 -11.27
N SER A 195 10.86 12.81 -12.39
CA SER A 195 9.59 13.43 -12.77
C SER A 195 8.47 13.08 -11.79
N TRP A 196 8.40 11.83 -11.27
CA TRP A 196 7.45 11.46 -10.23
C TRP A 196 7.73 12.19 -8.92
N GLN A 197 9.00 12.28 -8.52
CA GLN A 197 9.42 13.01 -7.32
C GLN A 197 9.07 14.51 -7.42
N ALA A 198 9.26 15.13 -8.59
CA ALA A 198 8.87 16.52 -8.83
C ALA A 198 7.36 16.73 -8.68
N ALA A 199 6.54 15.80 -9.18
CA ALA A 199 5.08 15.83 -8.99
C ALA A 199 4.71 15.68 -7.50
N TYR A 200 5.40 14.80 -6.76
CA TYR A 200 5.20 14.68 -5.32
C TYR A 200 5.50 15.98 -4.57
N GLN A 201 6.61 16.67 -4.91
CA GLN A 201 6.96 17.96 -4.30
C GLN A 201 5.90 19.03 -4.59
N ARG A 202 5.35 19.08 -5.81
CA ARG A 202 4.21 19.97 -6.12
C ARG A 202 2.96 19.63 -5.32
N SER A 203 2.69 18.35 -5.10
CA SER A 203 1.52 17.89 -4.33
C SER A 203 1.63 18.19 -2.84
N ARG A 204 2.84 18.25 -2.31
CA ARG A 204 3.18 18.43 -0.88
C ARG A 204 4.46 19.25 -0.75
N PRO A 205 4.40 20.55 -0.94
CA PRO A 205 5.55 21.43 -0.70
C PRO A 205 6.08 21.22 0.74
N ASN A 206 7.36 21.06 0.89
CA ASN A 206 8.04 20.90 2.17
C ASN A 206 9.50 21.35 2.04
N ASP A 207 10.14 21.64 3.16
CA ASP A 207 11.53 22.10 3.23
C ASP A 207 12.53 20.96 3.43
N VAL A 208 12.11 19.69 3.31
CA VAL A 208 12.98 18.54 3.44
C VAL A 208 13.83 18.36 2.18
N ASP A 209 15.13 18.11 2.35
CA ASP A 209 16.05 17.85 1.24
C ASP A 209 15.44 16.80 0.26
N PRO A 210 15.36 17.11 -1.05
CA PRO A 210 14.86 16.19 -2.06
C PRO A 210 15.50 14.80 -2.06
N ALA A 211 16.79 14.70 -1.69
CA ALA A 211 17.48 13.43 -1.56
C ALA A 211 16.97 12.60 -0.36
N VAL A 212 16.59 13.26 0.73
CA VAL A 212 15.93 12.63 1.88
C VAL A 212 14.54 12.18 1.51
N VAL A 213 13.73 13.04 0.87
CA VAL A 213 12.40 12.70 0.36
C VAL A 213 12.47 11.48 -0.54
N ARG A 214 13.46 11.45 -1.46
CA ARG A 214 13.69 10.31 -2.34
C ARG A 214 13.90 9.02 -1.56
N ARG A 215 14.81 9.00 -0.58
CA ARG A 215 15.09 7.80 0.24
C ARG A 215 13.85 7.29 0.98
N ILE A 216 13.02 8.21 1.52
CA ILE A 216 11.81 7.84 2.25
C ILE A 216 10.75 7.26 1.31
N LEU A 217 10.54 7.88 0.13
CA LEU A 217 9.56 7.42 -0.84
C LEU A 217 10.01 6.12 -1.51
N ASP A 218 11.30 5.99 -1.81
CA ASP A 218 11.86 4.78 -2.39
C ASP A 218 11.72 3.60 -1.42
N GLY A 219 11.98 3.78 -0.13
CA GLY A 219 11.67 2.82 0.93
C GLY A 219 12.10 1.38 0.62
N GLN A 220 11.41 0.42 1.27
CA GLN A 220 11.66 -1.01 1.03
C GLN A 220 10.78 -1.56 -0.09
N PRO A 221 11.30 -2.47 -0.99
CA PRO A 221 10.48 -3.19 -1.96
C PRO A 221 9.63 -4.28 -1.28
N PRO A 222 8.55 -4.77 -1.92
CA PRO A 222 8.05 -4.35 -3.24
C PRO A 222 7.24 -3.05 -3.19
N ARG A 223 7.55 -2.14 -4.09
CA ARG A 223 6.86 -0.86 -4.23
C ARG A 223 6.71 -0.48 -5.69
N ALA A 224 5.76 0.39 -5.99
CA ALA A 224 5.57 0.94 -7.32
C ALA A 224 5.07 2.39 -7.28
N PHE A 225 5.36 3.10 -8.34
CA PHE A 225 5.02 4.49 -8.56
C PHE A 225 4.17 4.57 -9.82
N GLY A 226 2.89 4.92 -9.65
CA GLY A 226 1.96 5.15 -10.74
C GLY A 226 1.92 6.63 -11.11
N GLY A 227 1.79 6.94 -12.40
CA GLY A 227 1.66 8.31 -12.85
C GLY A 227 1.00 8.42 -14.21
N VAL A 228 0.31 9.56 -14.43
CA VAL A 228 -0.21 9.99 -15.71
C VAL A 228 0.47 11.32 -16.06
N ALA A 229 1.14 11.34 -17.22
CA ALA A 229 1.77 12.56 -17.73
C ALA A 229 0.84 13.33 -18.66
N ASP A 230 1.03 14.65 -18.71
CA ASP A 230 0.45 15.51 -19.74
C ASP A 230 1.26 15.43 -21.06
N ARG A 231 0.87 16.25 -22.03
CA ARG A 231 1.56 16.33 -23.33
C ARG A 231 3.00 16.84 -23.23
N GLY A 232 3.38 17.45 -22.11
CA GLY A 232 4.73 17.94 -21.81
C GLY A 232 5.55 16.96 -20.98
N GLU A 233 5.12 15.68 -20.87
CA GLU A 233 5.77 14.62 -20.08
C GLU A 233 5.83 14.91 -18.58
N GLN A 234 5.09 15.91 -18.10
CA GLN A 234 5.00 16.21 -16.67
C GLN A 234 3.87 15.40 -16.04
N PHE A 235 4.15 14.69 -14.94
CA PHE A 235 3.10 13.98 -14.23
C PHE A 235 2.09 14.95 -13.62
N VAL A 236 0.84 14.87 -14.07
CA VAL A 236 -0.32 15.62 -13.56
C VAL A 236 -1.15 14.81 -12.55
N ALA A 237 -0.90 13.52 -12.47
CA ALA A 237 -1.45 12.68 -11.41
C ALA A 237 -0.42 11.62 -11.03
N ILE A 238 -0.35 11.29 -9.74
CA ILE A 238 0.58 10.31 -9.18
C ILE A 238 -0.08 9.47 -8.08
N GLY A 239 0.51 8.31 -7.82
CA GLY A 239 0.20 7.45 -6.68
C GLY A 239 1.35 6.52 -6.38
N ARG A 240 1.52 6.15 -5.11
CA ARG A 240 2.52 5.19 -4.64
C ARG A 240 1.82 3.96 -4.09
N GLY A 241 2.28 2.79 -4.50
CA GLY A 241 1.90 1.49 -3.94
C GLY A 241 3.07 0.87 -3.18
N HIS A 242 2.79 0.24 -2.04
CA HIS A 242 3.71 -0.61 -1.31
C HIS A 242 3.01 -1.92 -0.96
N LEU A 243 3.62 -3.06 -1.29
CA LEU A 243 3.04 -4.37 -1.00
C LEU A 243 3.76 -4.99 0.20
N SER A 244 2.99 -5.36 1.23
CA SER A 244 3.48 -6.08 2.40
C SER A 244 2.58 -7.28 2.67
N GLY A 245 3.12 -8.49 2.50
CA GLY A 245 2.30 -9.69 2.48
C GLY A 245 1.16 -9.57 1.47
N PRO A 246 -0.10 -9.83 1.86
CA PRO A 246 -1.25 -9.71 0.97
C PRO A 246 -1.80 -8.27 0.82
N TRP A 247 -1.20 -7.28 1.47
CA TRP A 247 -1.73 -5.93 1.58
C TRP A 247 -1.01 -4.92 0.70
N LEU A 248 -1.75 -4.30 -0.22
CA LEU A 248 -1.33 -3.11 -0.95
C LEU A 248 -1.67 -1.85 -0.14
N GLY A 249 -0.67 -1.13 0.32
CA GLY A 249 -0.84 0.22 0.84
C GLY A 249 -0.76 1.25 -0.27
N LEU A 250 -1.81 2.04 -0.47
CA LEU A 250 -1.81 3.16 -1.40
C LEU A 250 -1.56 4.47 -0.66
N ALA A 251 -0.65 5.26 -1.18
CA ALA A 251 -0.27 6.55 -0.60
C ALA A 251 0.08 7.56 -1.70
N SER A 252 0.15 8.84 -1.33
CA SER A 252 0.52 9.92 -2.25
C SER A 252 -0.34 9.98 -3.51
N VAL A 253 -1.60 9.53 -3.42
CA VAL A 253 -2.55 9.66 -4.52
C VAL A 253 -2.92 11.13 -4.64
N TRP A 254 -2.54 11.72 -5.76
CA TRP A 254 -2.75 13.14 -6.03
C TRP A 254 -3.03 13.38 -7.50
N THR A 255 -3.87 14.37 -7.79
CA THR A 255 -4.14 14.88 -9.14
C THR A 255 -4.03 16.40 -9.10
N ASP A 256 -3.29 16.96 -10.05
CA ASP A 256 -3.19 18.40 -10.27
C ASP A 256 -4.59 19.03 -10.39
N ARG A 257 -4.72 20.23 -9.87
CA ARG A 257 -6.02 20.92 -9.77
C ARG A 257 -6.74 21.01 -11.12
N ASP A 258 -6.00 21.36 -12.17
CA ASP A 258 -6.56 21.59 -13.51
C ASP A 258 -6.89 20.28 -14.25
N HIS A 259 -6.46 19.12 -13.70
CA HIS A 259 -6.72 17.79 -14.25
C HIS A 259 -7.68 16.95 -13.39
N ARG A 260 -8.32 17.56 -12.38
CA ARG A 260 -9.31 16.86 -11.54
C ARG A 260 -10.60 16.56 -12.30
N GLY A 261 -11.40 15.62 -11.77
CA GLY A 261 -12.68 15.23 -12.40
C GLY A 261 -12.53 14.27 -13.59
N GLN A 262 -11.30 13.94 -14.02
CA GLN A 262 -11.03 13.06 -15.17
C GLN A 262 -10.79 11.60 -14.78
N GLY A 263 -11.01 11.21 -13.53
CA GLY A 263 -10.81 9.84 -13.05
C GLY A 263 -9.36 9.39 -12.92
N LEU A 264 -8.36 10.29 -13.05
CA LEU A 264 -6.94 9.93 -13.10
C LEU A 264 -6.47 9.21 -11.83
N ALA A 265 -6.92 9.63 -10.64
CA ALA A 265 -6.62 8.97 -9.38
C ALA A 265 -7.10 7.51 -9.38
N THR A 266 -8.33 7.27 -9.84
CA THR A 266 -8.90 5.92 -9.99
C THR A 266 -8.07 5.05 -10.93
N LYS A 267 -7.72 5.57 -12.11
CA LYS A 267 -6.90 4.86 -13.10
C LYS A 267 -5.55 4.45 -12.52
N ILE A 268 -4.89 5.33 -11.76
CA ILE A 268 -3.62 5.03 -11.09
C ILE A 268 -3.81 3.95 -10.02
N MET A 269 -4.86 4.04 -9.20
CA MET A 269 -5.14 3.04 -8.16
C MET A 269 -5.41 1.67 -8.77
N ILE A 270 -6.16 1.58 -9.87
CA ILE A 270 -6.42 0.34 -10.61
C ILE A 270 -5.11 -0.24 -11.16
N ALA A 271 -4.26 0.58 -11.78
CA ALA A 271 -2.98 0.14 -12.33
C ALA A 271 -2.02 -0.39 -11.25
N LEU A 272 -1.93 0.30 -10.09
CA LEU A 272 -1.18 -0.17 -8.92
C LEU A 272 -1.83 -1.43 -8.31
N GLY A 273 -3.15 -1.56 -8.37
CA GLY A 273 -3.88 -2.75 -7.98
C GLY A 273 -3.50 -3.97 -8.83
N HIS A 274 -3.45 -3.82 -10.15
CA HIS A 274 -2.97 -4.88 -11.05
C HIS A 274 -1.50 -5.23 -10.81
N TRP A 275 -0.66 -4.22 -10.55
CA TRP A 275 0.74 -4.47 -10.16
C TRP A 275 0.83 -5.34 -8.90
N ALA A 276 0.04 -5.04 -7.87
CA ALA A 276 0.00 -5.79 -6.62
C ALA A 276 -0.60 -7.19 -6.80
N ALA A 277 -1.68 -7.32 -7.60
CA ALA A 277 -2.33 -8.60 -7.88
C ALA A 277 -1.35 -9.61 -8.52
N ARG A 278 -0.53 -9.15 -9.47
CA ARG A 278 0.53 -9.96 -10.08
C ARG A 278 1.60 -10.43 -9.10
N ARG A 279 1.66 -9.85 -7.89
CA ARG A 279 2.58 -10.17 -6.79
C ARG A 279 1.90 -10.82 -5.59
N GLY A 280 0.66 -11.31 -5.76
CA GLY A 280 -0.09 -11.98 -4.70
C GLY A 280 -0.85 -11.07 -3.76
N GLY A 281 -0.93 -9.76 -4.04
CA GLY A 281 -1.78 -8.82 -3.31
C GLY A 281 -3.24 -9.25 -3.37
N ARG A 282 -3.93 -9.17 -2.23
CA ARG A 282 -5.36 -9.56 -2.08
C ARG A 282 -6.23 -8.45 -1.55
N TYR A 283 -5.63 -7.59 -0.76
CA TYR A 283 -6.29 -6.50 -0.06
C TYR A 283 -5.60 -5.18 -0.34
N VAL A 284 -6.33 -4.12 -0.18
CA VAL A 284 -5.79 -2.77 -0.30
C VAL A 284 -6.25 -1.94 0.88
N TYR A 285 -5.37 -1.08 1.37
CA TYR A 285 -5.70 -0.08 2.38
C TYR A 285 -5.23 1.30 1.96
N VAL A 286 -5.94 2.30 2.46
CA VAL A 286 -5.55 3.71 2.43
C VAL A 286 -5.68 4.31 3.82
N GLN A 287 -4.86 5.29 4.12
CA GLN A 287 -4.95 6.06 5.36
C GLN A 287 -5.21 7.52 5.00
N VAL A 288 -6.34 8.05 5.46
CA VAL A 288 -6.85 9.38 5.09
C VAL A 288 -7.26 10.14 6.34
N SER A 289 -6.95 11.46 6.40
CA SER A 289 -7.47 12.32 7.48
C SER A 289 -9.00 12.24 7.53
N SER A 290 -9.56 12.09 8.73
CA SER A 290 -11.02 12.00 8.92
C SER A 290 -11.73 13.26 8.42
N GLY A 291 -11.07 14.43 8.40
CA GLY A 291 -11.59 15.69 7.84
C GLY A 291 -11.51 15.78 6.31
N ASN A 292 -10.79 14.86 5.62
CA ASN A 292 -10.72 14.87 4.15
C ASN A 292 -11.93 14.17 3.53
N GLU A 293 -13.09 14.81 3.61
CA GLU A 293 -14.35 14.25 3.10
C GLU A 293 -14.31 13.92 1.60
N GLN A 294 -13.60 14.73 0.80
CA GLN A 294 -13.50 14.50 -0.65
C GLN A 294 -12.81 13.16 -0.94
N ALA A 295 -11.66 12.91 -0.30
CA ALA A 295 -10.95 11.65 -0.47
C ALA A 295 -11.76 10.47 0.09
N ARG A 296 -12.41 10.64 1.24
CA ARG A 296 -13.26 9.59 1.84
C ARG A 296 -14.40 9.21 0.91
N ARG A 297 -15.14 10.17 0.33
CA ARG A 297 -16.19 9.90 -0.67
C ARG A 297 -15.64 9.16 -1.88
N HIS A 298 -14.47 9.55 -2.37
CA HIS A 298 -13.81 8.88 -3.48
C HIS A 298 -13.53 7.39 -3.16
N TYR A 299 -12.94 7.11 -2.00
CA TYR A 299 -12.65 5.73 -1.58
C TYR A 299 -13.91 4.90 -1.35
N VAL A 300 -14.97 5.46 -0.76
CA VAL A 300 -16.26 4.78 -0.61
C VAL A 300 -16.84 4.41 -1.98
N GLY A 301 -16.74 5.29 -2.97
CA GLY A 301 -17.11 4.99 -4.36
C GLY A 301 -16.33 3.83 -4.97
N LEU A 302 -15.11 3.58 -4.52
CA LEU A 302 -14.27 2.43 -4.89
C LEU A 302 -14.44 1.21 -3.95
N ARG A 303 -15.53 1.16 -3.19
CA ARG A 303 -15.91 0.06 -2.28
C ARG A 303 -15.01 -0.11 -1.06
N PHE A 304 -14.23 0.92 -0.69
CA PHE A 304 -13.53 0.92 0.58
C PHE A 304 -14.49 1.08 1.75
N THR A 305 -14.21 0.37 2.83
CA THR A 305 -14.94 0.46 4.10
C THR A 305 -13.99 0.84 5.23
N LEU A 306 -14.51 1.47 6.28
CA LEU A 306 -13.73 1.78 7.46
C LEU A 306 -13.32 0.48 8.17
N HIS A 307 -12.03 0.31 8.41
CA HIS A 307 -11.48 -0.78 9.20
C HIS A 307 -11.28 -0.35 10.64
N HIS A 308 -10.43 0.62 10.87
CA HIS A 308 -10.17 1.22 12.17
C HIS A 308 -9.72 2.67 12.01
N ARG A 309 -9.41 3.30 13.14
CA ARG A 309 -8.86 4.65 13.17
C ARG A 309 -7.57 4.67 13.96
N VAL A 310 -6.66 5.53 13.54
CA VAL A 310 -5.42 5.80 14.27
C VAL A 310 -5.34 7.26 14.67
N ARG A 311 -4.62 7.51 15.76
CA ARG A 311 -4.29 8.85 16.26
C ARG A 311 -2.78 9.01 16.32
N TYR A 312 -2.34 10.23 16.11
CA TYR A 312 -0.98 10.64 16.40
C TYR A 312 -1.02 11.49 17.68
N LEU A 313 -0.46 10.96 18.75
CA LEU A 313 -0.32 11.67 20.00
C LEU A 313 1.08 12.30 20.07
N ARG A 314 1.19 13.49 20.63
CA ARG A 314 2.47 14.14 20.95
C ARG A 314 2.70 14.19 22.45
N ALA A 315 3.96 14.10 22.85
CA ALA A 315 4.34 14.24 24.26
C ALA A 315 3.98 15.64 24.79
N PRO A 316 3.69 15.75 26.10
CA PRO A 316 3.60 17.05 26.76
C PRO A 316 4.89 17.85 26.57
N ARG A 317 4.76 19.19 26.60
CA ARG A 317 5.92 20.10 26.52
C ARG A 317 6.70 20.14 27.79
#